data_a73c558b19dbd7cf3aff0e92cb27af38
#
_entry.id   a73c558b19dbd7cf3aff0e92cb27af38
#
_cell.length_a   1.000
_cell.length_b   1.000
_cell.length_c   1.000
_cell.angle_alpha   90.00
_cell.angle_beta   90.00
_cell.angle_gamma   90.00
#
_symmetry.space_group_name_H-M   'P 1'
#
loop_
_entity.id
_entity.type
_entity.pdbx_description
1 polymer ?
#
loop_
_entity_poly.entity_id
_entity_poly.type
_entity_poly.pdbx_seq_one_letter_code
_entity_poly.pdbx_strand_id
1 'polypeptide(L)'
;VYTEKTKKTIQRKSLINSVVLYKKQILQILVDIVVINIAYVSAYLLRYEGILSDRNLELIETSLPIMILVKIVLFSVFGLYKGEWRYIGINDMIQVFKSTSIASLLCVAAMFIVFRTEEYSRAVFLIDYVLSLLMIGGTRVFIRVFREYFSTVADENGKVPILIVGAGDGGELLLREIKNNTRINYKPMGFIDDDIKKKKMVIHGLKVLGTRDDIASLVKEKRIKKVIISILSMEDDEVQSIYKTCNELNIECKRMRQIIDI
;
A
#
# COMPACT_ATOMS: atom_id res chain seq x y z
N VAL A 1 -4.77 -27.64 30.56
CA VAL A 1 -5.40 -27.97 29.23
C VAL A 1 -5.55 -26.74 28.34
N TYR A 2 -5.80 -25.55 28.92
CA TYR A 2 -5.97 -24.30 28.13
C TYR A 2 -4.67 -23.78 27.47
N THR A 3 -3.53 -23.98 28.08
CA THR A 3 -2.21 -23.47 27.63
C THR A 3 -1.65 -24.21 26.40
N GLU A 4 -1.94 -25.49 26.23
CA GLU A 4 -1.37 -26.29 25.13
C GLU A 4 -2.11 -26.08 23.81
N LYS A 5 -3.43 -25.92 23.84
CA LYS A 5 -4.23 -25.54 22.66
C LYS A 5 -3.85 -24.15 22.14
N THR A 6 -3.62 -23.21 23.04
CA THR A 6 -3.24 -21.84 22.70
C THR A 6 -1.84 -21.79 22.06
N LYS A 7 -0.87 -22.55 22.60
CA LYS A 7 0.48 -22.70 22.00
C LYS A 7 0.43 -23.30 20.60
N LYS A 8 -0.33 -24.37 20.39
CA LYS A 8 -0.49 -24.98 19.05
C LYS A 8 -1.16 -24.05 18.05
N THR A 9 -2.12 -23.24 18.48
CA THR A 9 -2.80 -22.26 17.61
C THR A 9 -1.87 -21.10 17.22
N ILE A 10 -1.05 -20.60 18.15
CA ILE A 10 -0.05 -19.56 17.89
C ILE A 10 1.04 -20.09 16.95
N GLN A 11 1.52 -21.31 17.18
CA GLN A 11 2.55 -21.95 16.33
C GLN A 11 2.02 -22.21 14.91
N ARG A 12 0.76 -22.62 14.76
CA ARG A 12 0.12 -22.81 13.46
C ARG A 12 -0.10 -21.49 12.69
N LYS A 13 -0.47 -20.40 13.38
CA LYS A 13 -0.57 -19.06 12.79
C LYS A 13 0.82 -18.54 12.36
N SER A 14 1.85 -18.77 13.15
CA SER A 14 3.23 -18.37 12.83
C SER A 14 3.74 -19.12 11.58
N LEU A 15 3.49 -20.41 11.45
CA LEU A 15 3.84 -21.22 10.28
C LEU A 15 3.09 -20.76 9.01
N ILE A 16 1.80 -20.49 9.11
CA ILE A 16 1.00 -19.98 7.98
C ILE A 16 1.51 -18.63 7.52
N ASN A 17 1.81 -17.72 8.46
CA ASN A 17 2.37 -16.40 8.13
C ASN A 17 3.75 -16.52 7.46
N SER A 18 4.61 -17.42 7.92
CA SER A 18 5.91 -17.68 7.30
C SER A 18 5.76 -18.17 5.86
N VAL A 19 4.89 -19.14 5.61
CA VAL A 19 4.64 -19.67 4.25
C VAL A 19 4.10 -18.59 3.31
N VAL A 20 3.22 -17.71 3.79
CA VAL A 20 2.68 -16.60 2.98
C VAL A 20 3.77 -15.57 2.67
N LEU A 21 4.66 -15.28 3.61
CA LEU A 21 5.81 -14.39 3.41
C LEU A 21 6.78 -14.94 2.37
N TYR A 22 7.14 -16.23 2.44
CA TYR A 22 8.02 -16.88 1.46
C TYR A 22 7.43 -16.86 0.05
N LYS A 23 6.14 -17.13 -0.10
CA LYS A 23 5.46 -17.04 -1.42
C LYS A 23 5.55 -15.65 -2.03
N LYS A 24 5.39 -14.60 -1.22
CA LYS A 24 5.50 -13.22 -1.69
C LYS A 24 6.93 -12.85 -2.11
N GLN A 25 7.93 -13.29 -1.34
CA GLN A 25 9.33 -13.04 -1.66
C GLN A 25 9.75 -13.76 -2.96
N ILE A 26 9.33 -15.01 -3.15
CA ILE A 26 9.58 -15.75 -4.39
C ILE A 26 8.96 -15.03 -5.59
N LEU A 27 7.71 -14.57 -5.46
CA LEU A 27 7.05 -13.84 -6.54
C LEU A 27 7.80 -12.54 -6.90
N GLN A 28 8.31 -11.81 -5.89
CA GLN A 28 9.14 -10.63 -6.13
C GLN A 28 10.40 -10.95 -6.90
N ILE A 29 11.12 -11.97 -6.48
CA ILE A 29 12.36 -12.40 -7.13
C ILE A 29 12.06 -12.77 -8.59
N LEU A 30 10.98 -13.49 -8.86
CA LEU A 30 10.59 -13.83 -10.23
C LEU A 30 10.28 -12.60 -11.08
N VAL A 31 9.55 -11.63 -10.53
CA VAL A 31 9.27 -10.37 -11.22
C VAL A 31 10.57 -9.60 -11.49
N ASP A 32 11.45 -9.49 -10.49
CA ASP A 32 12.72 -8.79 -10.66
C ASP A 32 13.64 -9.48 -11.68
N ILE A 33 13.66 -10.82 -11.75
CA ILE A 33 14.37 -11.56 -12.81
C ILE A 33 13.84 -11.16 -14.20
N VAL A 34 12.52 -11.13 -14.39
CA VAL A 34 11.92 -10.72 -15.67
C VAL A 34 12.27 -9.28 -16.00
N VAL A 35 12.19 -8.39 -15.03
CA VAL A 35 12.52 -6.97 -15.19
C VAL A 35 13.99 -6.77 -15.56
N ILE A 36 14.90 -7.46 -14.89
CA ILE A 36 16.34 -7.41 -15.20
C ILE A 36 16.62 -7.91 -16.62
N ASN A 37 15.98 -9.00 -17.04
CA ASN A 37 16.09 -9.50 -18.41
C ASN A 37 15.64 -8.46 -19.42
N ILE A 38 14.44 -7.89 -19.23
CA ILE A 38 13.90 -6.87 -20.14
C ILE A 38 14.81 -5.65 -20.17
N ALA A 39 15.28 -5.16 -19.02
CA ALA A 39 16.16 -3.99 -18.95
C ALA A 39 17.46 -4.22 -19.72
N TYR A 40 18.09 -5.38 -19.50
CA TYR A 40 19.37 -5.70 -20.13
C TYR A 40 19.25 -5.90 -21.64
N VAL A 41 18.28 -6.67 -22.11
CA VAL A 41 18.02 -6.85 -23.56
C VAL A 41 17.65 -5.53 -24.20
N SER A 42 16.80 -4.72 -23.55
CA SER A 42 16.44 -3.39 -24.05
C SER A 42 17.65 -2.45 -24.12
N ALA A 43 18.62 -2.58 -23.23
CA ALA A 43 19.83 -1.78 -23.26
C ALA A 43 20.67 -2.07 -24.53
N TYR A 44 20.74 -3.34 -24.94
CA TYR A 44 21.36 -3.70 -26.22
C TYR A 44 20.57 -3.17 -27.42
N LEU A 45 19.26 -3.38 -27.43
CA LEU A 45 18.39 -2.89 -28.51
C LEU A 45 18.50 -1.38 -28.70
N LEU A 46 18.50 -0.63 -27.60
CA LEU A 46 18.66 0.85 -27.64
C LEU A 46 20.06 1.25 -28.11
N ARG A 47 21.11 0.51 -27.69
CA ARG A 47 22.48 0.84 -28.09
C ARG A 47 22.75 0.58 -29.57
N TYR A 48 22.14 -0.47 -30.12
CA TYR A 48 22.37 -0.94 -31.49
C TYR A 48 21.16 -0.67 -32.40
N GLU A 49 20.31 0.31 -32.05
CA GLU A 49 19.18 0.81 -32.88
C GLU A 49 18.23 -0.31 -33.35
N GLY A 50 18.04 -1.32 -32.48
CA GLY A 50 17.16 -2.46 -32.76
C GLY A 50 17.78 -3.58 -33.59
N ILE A 51 19.01 -3.41 -34.09
CA ILE A 51 19.69 -4.42 -34.91
C ILE A 51 20.73 -5.14 -34.07
N LEU A 52 20.47 -6.39 -33.69
CA LEU A 52 21.41 -7.23 -32.95
C LEU A 52 22.15 -8.15 -33.93
N SER A 53 23.47 -8.10 -33.93
CA SER A 53 24.31 -9.08 -34.62
C SER A 53 24.36 -10.39 -33.83
N ASP A 54 24.74 -11.52 -34.49
CA ASP A 54 24.93 -12.83 -33.85
C ASP A 54 25.87 -12.71 -32.65
N ARG A 55 26.93 -11.90 -32.78
CA ARG A 55 27.88 -11.62 -31.70
C ARG A 55 27.21 -10.92 -30.49
N ASN A 56 26.32 -9.97 -30.75
CA ASN A 56 25.59 -9.29 -29.65
C ASN A 56 24.68 -10.28 -28.92
N LEU A 57 24.05 -11.22 -29.62
CA LEU A 57 23.22 -12.25 -29.03
C LEU A 57 24.05 -13.18 -28.14
N GLU A 58 25.20 -13.63 -28.62
CA GLU A 58 26.15 -14.45 -27.85
C GLU A 58 26.65 -13.75 -26.57
N LEU A 59 26.95 -12.45 -26.67
CA LEU A 59 27.33 -11.62 -25.52
C LEU A 59 26.19 -11.51 -24.49
N ILE A 60 24.95 -11.32 -24.94
CA ILE A 60 23.78 -11.29 -24.07
C ILE A 60 23.62 -12.64 -23.37
N GLU A 61 23.59 -13.75 -24.10
CA GLU A 61 23.39 -15.08 -23.55
C GLU A 61 24.44 -15.42 -22.48
N THR A 62 25.69 -15.05 -22.71
CA THR A 62 26.79 -15.34 -21.80
C THR A 62 26.81 -14.45 -20.56
N SER A 63 26.46 -13.17 -20.70
CA SER A 63 26.51 -12.18 -19.60
C SER A 63 25.26 -12.13 -18.74
N LEU A 64 24.09 -12.40 -19.33
CA LEU A 64 22.78 -12.28 -18.68
C LEU A 64 22.68 -13.08 -17.37
N PRO A 65 23.08 -14.36 -17.29
CA PRO A 65 23.01 -15.12 -16.05
C PRO A 65 23.83 -14.49 -14.91
N ILE A 66 24.98 -13.92 -15.23
CA ILE A 66 25.85 -13.25 -14.25
C ILE A 66 25.18 -11.96 -13.76
N MET A 67 24.62 -11.18 -14.69
CA MET A 67 23.89 -9.94 -14.37
C MET A 67 22.70 -10.20 -13.45
N ILE A 68 21.91 -11.25 -13.73
CA ILE A 68 20.78 -11.66 -12.89
C ILE A 68 21.29 -12.10 -11.50
N LEU A 69 22.27 -12.99 -11.47
CA LEU A 69 22.79 -13.53 -10.21
C LEU A 69 23.30 -12.41 -9.29
N VAL A 70 24.16 -11.53 -9.82
CA VAL A 70 24.74 -10.42 -9.03
C VAL A 70 23.65 -9.47 -8.53
N LYS A 71 22.72 -9.05 -9.41
CA LYS A 71 21.63 -8.15 -9.01
C LYS A 71 20.72 -8.78 -7.95
N ILE A 72 20.27 -10.02 -8.13
CA ILE A 72 19.37 -10.71 -7.19
C ILE A 72 20.03 -10.93 -5.83
N VAL A 73 21.29 -11.35 -5.80
CA VAL A 73 22.05 -11.55 -4.56
C VAL A 73 22.15 -10.21 -3.80
N LEU A 74 22.53 -9.14 -4.49
CA LEU A 74 22.65 -7.82 -3.85
C LEU A 74 21.31 -7.26 -3.39
N PHE A 75 20.25 -7.40 -4.16
CA PHE A 75 18.90 -7.00 -3.73
C PHE A 75 18.47 -7.78 -2.47
N SER A 76 18.82 -9.06 -2.38
CA SER A 76 18.59 -9.86 -1.16
C SER A 76 19.40 -9.36 0.04
N VAL A 77 20.68 -9.07 -0.16
CA VAL A 77 21.59 -8.55 0.89
C VAL A 77 21.11 -7.19 1.39
N PHE A 78 20.74 -6.28 0.48
CA PHE A 78 20.17 -4.98 0.82
C PHE A 78 18.76 -5.05 1.37
N GLY A 79 18.16 -6.24 1.48
CA GLY A 79 16.87 -6.43 2.13
C GLY A 79 15.66 -5.97 1.31
N LEU A 80 15.80 -5.80 -0.02
CA LEU A 80 14.68 -5.42 -0.88
C LEU A 80 13.51 -6.42 -0.81
N TYR A 81 13.77 -7.66 -0.42
CA TYR A 81 12.78 -8.73 -0.28
C TYR A 81 12.28 -8.92 1.15
N LYS A 82 12.81 -8.17 2.14
CA LYS A 82 12.43 -8.29 3.56
C LYS A 82 11.29 -7.35 3.98
N GLY A 83 10.99 -6.33 3.18
CA GLY A 83 9.97 -5.33 3.48
C GLY A 83 8.55 -5.84 3.30
N GLU A 84 7.64 -5.41 4.17
CA GLU A 84 6.21 -5.55 3.89
C GLU A 84 5.80 -4.55 2.80
N TRP A 85 5.30 -5.04 1.69
CA TRP A 85 4.81 -4.26 0.55
C TRP A 85 3.70 -3.24 0.91
N ARG A 86 3.27 -3.26 2.13
CA ARG A 86 2.16 -2.43 2.63
C ARG A 86 2.56 -0.99 2.88
N TYR A 87 3.85 -0.73 3.14
CA TYR A 87 4.34 0.57 3.58
C TYR A 87 5.55 1.05 2.77
N ILE A 88 5.50 0.92 1.43
CA ILE A 88 6.57 1.46 0.58
C ILE A 88 6.63 2.97 0.78
N GLY A 89 7.65 3.44 1.50
CA GLY A 89 7.93 4.84 1.80
C GLY A 89 9.05 5.43 0.94
N ILE A 90 9.40 6.68 1.22
CA ILE A 90 10.56 7.34 0.61
C ILE A 90 11.85 6.55 0.90
N ASN A 91 11.98 5.99 2.10
CA ASN A 91 13.12 5.18 2.50
C ASN A 91 13.31 3.93 1.63
N ASP A 92 12.21 3.29 1.21
CA ASP A 92 12.28 2.12 0.32
C ASP A 92 12.74 2.51 -1.08
N MET A 93 12.33 3.70 -1.59
CA MET A 93 12.81 4.22 -2.87
C MET A 93 14.32 4.54 -2.80
N ILE A 94 14.78 5.12 -1.71
CA ILE A 94 16.23 5.35 -1.46
C ILE A 94 16.97 4.00 -1.41
N GLN A 95 16.39 2.98 -0.82
CA GLN A 95 16.96 1.65 -0.75
C GLN A 95 17.04 0.99 -2.14
N VAL A 96 15.99 1.11 -2.96
CA VAL A 96 16.01 0.67 -4.37
C VAL A 96 17.11 1.38 -5.15
N PHE A 97 17.22 2.70 -5.02
CA PHE A 97 18.26 3.47 -5.67
C PHE A 97 19.66 3.01 -5.27
N LYS A 98 19.93 2.90 -3.97
CA LYS A 98 21.23 2.45 -3.45
C LYS A 98 21.59 1.04 -3.91
N SER A 99 20.65 0.09 -3.77
CA SER A 99 20.90 -1.30 -4.12
C SER A 99 21.11 -1.49 -5.62
N THR A 100 20.32 -0.81 -6.47
CA THR A 100 20.46 -0.88 -7.92
C THR A 100 21.78 -0.25 -8.37
N SER A 101 22.18 0.89 -7.80
CA SER A 101 23.45 1.55 -8.13
C SER A 101 24.66 0.67 -7.77
N ILE A 102 24.67 0.11 -6.57
CA ILE A 102 25.76 -0.78 -6.13
C ILE A 102 25.76 -2.07 -6.95
N ALA A 103 24.59 -2.64 -7.22
CA ALA A 103 24.49 -3.85 -8.02
C ALA A 103 25.00 -3.63 -9.45
N SER A 104 24.64 -2.53 -10.10
CA SER A 104 25.12 -2.21 -11.46
C SER A 104 26.63 -1.98 -11.47
N LEU A 105 27.18 -1.31 -10.47
CA LEU A 105 28.62 -1.12 -10.36
C LEU A 105 29.36 -2.45 -10.19
N LEU A 106 28.86 -3.34 -9.35
CA LEU A 106 29.44 -4.67 -9.13
C LEU A 106 29.23 -5.60 -10.34
N CYS A 107 28.15 -5.45 -11.10
CA CYS A 107 27.98 -6.14 -12.37
C CYS A 107 29.08 -5.73 -13.37
N VAL A 108 29.35 -4.43 -13.52
CA VAL A 108 30.46 -3.95 -14.37
C VAL A 108 31.79 -4.51 -13.92
N ALA A 109 32.06 -4.50 -12.61
CA ALA A 109 33.29 -5.06 -12.06
C ALA A 109 33.40 -6.57 -12.30
N ALA A 110 32.31 -7.33 -12.10
CA ALA A 110 32.28 -8.77 -12.37
C ALA A 110 32.52 -9.09 -13.84
N MET A 111 31.89 -8.33 -14.74
CA MET A 111 32.10 -8.48 -16.19
C MET A 111 33.54 -8.18 -16.58
N PHE A 112 34.16 -7.16 -15.96
CA PHE A 112 35.58 -6.83 -16.20
C PHE A 112 36.51 -7.95 -15.76
N ILE A 113 36.25 -8.58 -14.62
CA ILE A 113 37.07 -9.66 -14.08
C ILE A 113 36.92 -10.96 -14.93
N VAL A 114 35.67 -11.30 -15.31
CA VAL A 114 35.37 -12.56 -15.98
C VAL A 114 35.73 -12.52 -17.46
N PHE A 115 35.41 -11.43 -18.16
CA PHE A 115 35.48 -11.39 -19.62
C PHE A 115 36.52 -10.39 -20.18
N ARG A 116 37.30 -9.69 -19.30
CA ARG A 116 38.26 -8.64 -19.69
C ARG A 116 37.72 -7.52 -20.57
N THR A 117 36.43 -7.34 -20.65
CA THR A 117 35.56 -6.26 -21.20
C THR A 117 35.92 -5.63 -22.55
N GLU A 118 36.89 -6.10 -23.30
CA GLU A 118 37.26 -5.49 -24.59
C GLU A 118 36.13 -5.55 -25.65
N GLU A 119 35.20 -6.49 -25.44
CA GLU A 119 34.09 -6.76 -26.37
C GLU A 119 32.75 -6.12 -25.94
N TYR A 120 32.60 -5.71 -24.68
CA TYR A 120 31.34 -5.18 -24.17
C TYR A 120 31.28 -3.65 -24.27
N SER A 121 30.16 -3.15 -24.82
CA SER A 121 29.94 -1.71 -24.89
C SER A 121 29.64 -1.09 -23.52
N ARG A 122 30.45 -0.13 -23.09
CA ARG A 122 30.25 0.62 -21.83
C ARG A 122 28.89 1.30 -21.77
N ALA A 123 28.38 1.72 -22.93
CA ALA A 123 27.07 2.36 -23.04
C ALA A 123 25.94 1.41 -22.66
N VAL A 124 26.05 0.11 -22.99
CA VAL A 124 25.03 -0.90 -22.60
C VAL A 124 24.87 -0.97 -21.08
N PHE A 125 25.95 -0.98 -20.34
CA PHE A 125 25.88 -1.03 -18.87
C PHE A 125 25.26 0.26 -18.28
N LEU A 126 25.52 1.42 -18.86
CA LEU A 126 24.92 2.68 -18.42
C LEU A 126 23.41 2.69 -18.72
N ILE A 127 23.02 2.26 -19.91
CA ILE A 127 21.61 2.18 -20.30
C ILE A 127 20.88 1.13 -19.44
N ASP A 128 21.50 -0.07 -19.21
CA ASP A 128 20.95 -1.09 -18.31
C ASP A 128 20.76 -0.56 -16.88
N TYR A 129 21.71 0.20 -16.35
CA TYR A 129 21.57 0.82 -15.03
C TYR A 129 20.34 1.72 -14.97
N VAL A 130 20.19 2.64 -15.93
CA VAL A 130 19.06 3.58 -15.96
C VAL A 130 17.74 2.83 -16.13
N LEU A 131 17.67 1.87 -17.06
CA LEU A 131 16.47 1.06 -17.28
C LEU A 131 16.15 0.18 -16.06
N SER A 132 17.13 -0.46 -15.46
CA SER A 132 16.93 -1.26 -14.24
C SER A 132 16.40 -0.40 -13.09
N LEU A 133 16.95 0.81 -12.90
CA LEU A 133 16.48 1.73 -11.86
C LEU A 133 15.03 2.16 -12.09
N LEU A 134 14.68 2.56 -13.32
CA LEU A 134 13.34 2.99 -13.68
C LEU A 134 12.33 1.84 -13.59
N MET A 135 12.68 0.66 -14.09
CA MET A 135 11.76 -0.47 -14.13
C MET A 135 11.57 -1.09 -12.75
N ILE A 136 12.64 -1.32 -11.98
CA ILE A 136 12.55 -1.87 -10.61
C ILE A 136 11.85 -0.86 -9.69
N GLY A 137 12.21 0.42 -9.75
CA GLY A 137 11.51 1.47 -9.01
C GLY A 137 10.05 1.59 -9.44
N GLY A 138 9.79 1.60 -10.75
CA GLY A 138 8.45 1.66 -11.33
C GLY A 138 7.56 0.50 -10.92
N THR A 139 8.06 -0.74 -10.92
CA THR A 139 7.29 -1.91 -10.46
C THR A 139 6.93 -1.80 -8.98
N ARG A 140 7.80 -1.27 -8.13
CA ARG A 140 7.51 -1.03 -6.70
C ARG A 140 6.40 0.01 -6.51
N VAL A 141 6.51 1.14 -7.22
CA VAL A 141 5.48 2.19 -7.19
C VAL A 141 4.16 1.67 -7.76
N PHE A 142 4.19 0.98 -8.90
CA PHE A 142 3.00 0.43 -9.54
C PHE A 142 2.25 -0.54 -8.61
N ILE A 143 2.96 -1.49 -7.98
CA ILE A 143 2.35 -2.45 -7.05
C ILE A 143 1.72 -1.71 -5.86
N ARG A 144 2.35 -0.65 -5.35
CA ARG A 144 1.79 0.18 -4.28
C ARG A 144 0.49 0.84 -4.71
N VAL A 145 0.52 1.61 -5.80
CA VAL A 145 -0.64 2.36 -6.32
C VAL A 145 -1.79 1.40 -6.66
N PHE A 146 -1.47 0.31 -7.36
CA PHE A 146 -2.45 -0.72 -7.72
C PHE A 146 -3.12 -1.31 -6.48
N ARG A 147 -2.34 -1.68 -5.48
CA ARG A 147 -2.87 -2.22 -4.23
C ARG A 147 -3.70 -1.18 -3.46
N GLU A 148 -3.22 0.07 -3.35
CA GLU A 148 -3.95 1.14 -2.69
C GLU A 148 -5.31 1.37 -3.36
N TYR A 149 -5.34 1.38 -4.68
CA TYR A 149 -6.57 1.50 -5.46
C TYR A 149 -7.52 0.30 -5.26
N PHE A 150 -7.03 -0.92 -5.40
CA PHE A 150 -7.87 -2.12 -5.27
C PHE A 150 -8.22 -2.47 -3.82
N SER A 151 -7.39 -2.14 -2.82
CA SER A 151 -7.77 -2.34 -1.42
C SER A 151 -8.90 -1.40 -1.01
N THR A 152 -8.92 -0.18 -1.54
CA THR A 152 -10.02 0.76 -1.31
C THR A 152 -11.33 0.23 -1.88
N VAL A 153 -11.31 -0.39 -3.04
CA VAL A 153 -12.52 -0.96 -3.69
C VAL A 153 -12.98 -2.27 -3.05
N ALA A 154 -12.06 -3.15 -2.68
CA ALA A 154 -12.41 -4.46 -2.10
C ALA A 154 -12.84 -4.36 -0.62
N ASP A 155 -12.28 -3.41 0.12
CA ASP A 155 -12.58 -3.20 1.55
C ASP A 155 -13.90 -2.45 1.78
N GLU A 156 -14.52 -1.90 0.73
CA GLU A 156 -15.82 -1.22 0.82
C GLU A 156 -17.03 -2.17 0.88
N ASN A 157 -16.92 -3.38 0.37
CA ASN A 157 -18.05 -4.30 0.21
C ASN A 157 -18.49 -5.06 1.48
N GLY A 158 -17.88 -4.78 2.63
CA GLY A 158 -18.28 -5.39 3.91
C GLY A 158 -18.40 -4.40 5.07
N LYS A 159 -18.04 -3.14 4.86
CA LYS A 159 -18.03 -2.14 5.94
C LYS A 159 -19.42 -1.59 6.23
N VAL A 160 -19.68 -1.34 7.51
CA VAL A 160 -20.92 -0.76 7.99
C VAL A 160 -20.95 0.74 7.64
N PRO A 161 -21.90 1.22 6.81
CA PRO A 161 -22.01 2.64 6.49
C PRO A 161 -22.42 3.44 7.72
N ILE A 162 -21.61 4.45 8.06
CA ILE A 162 -21.82 5.28 9.24
C ILE A 162 -21.88 6.76 8.90
N LEU A 163 -22.58 7.51 9.77
CA LEU A 163 -22.61 8.95 9.78
C LEU A 163 -21.92 9.46 11.04
N ILE A 164 -21.08 10.49 10.93
CA ILE A 164 -20.33 11.06 12.06
C ILE A 164 -20.97 12.41 12.41
N VAL A 165 -21.46 12.53 13.64
CA VAL A 165 -22.00 13.79 14.16
C VAL A 165 -20.87 14.56 14.84
N GLY A 166 -20.60 15.75 14.31
CA GLY A 166 -19.49 16.63 14.67
C GLY A 166 -18.37 16.62 13.63
N ALA A 167 -18.18 17.75 12.96
CA ALA A 167 -17.09 18.01 11.99
C ALA A 167 -16.02 18.91 12.61
N GLY A 168 -15.69 18.69 13.88
CA GLY A 168 -14.59 19.30 14.62
C GLY A 168 -13.48 18.31 14.87
N ASP A 169 -12.58 18.63 15.81
CA ASP A 169 -11.38 17.84 16.15
C ASP A 169 -11.72 16.37 16.53
N GLY A 170 -12.80 16.16 17.27
CA GLY A 170 -13.26 14.82 17.64
C GLY A 170 -13.70 14.00 16.42
N GLY A 171 -14.41 14.62 15.48
CA GLY A 171 -14.83 13.97 14.24
C GLY A 171 -13.65 13.67 13.31
N GLU A 172 -12.70 14.59 13.22
CA GLU A 172 -11.45 14.39 12.47
C GLU A 172 -10.64 13.23 13.04
N LEU A 173 -10.46 13.20 14.37
CA LEU A 173 -9.73 12.14 15.05
C LEU A 173 -10.39 10.78 14.81
N LEU A 174 -11.71 10.69 14.94
CA LEU A 174 -12.47 9.47 14.67
C LEU A 174 -12.31 9.01 13.21
N LEU A 175 -12.40 9.94 12.26
CA LEU A 175 -12.22 9.60 10.84
C LEU A 175 -10.81 9.09 10.56
N ARG A 176 -9.79 9.72 11.15
CA ARG A 176 -8.39 9.29 11.04
C ARG A 176 -8.18 7.89 11.61
N GLU A 177 -8.75 7.63 12.79
CA GLU A 177 -8.68 6.30 13.41
C GLU A 177 -9.36 5.24 12.55
N ILE A 178 -10.57 5.49 12.03
CA ILE A 178 -11.27 4.56 11.13
C ILE A 178 -10.45 4.28 9.86
N LYS A 179 -9.77 5.29 9.31
CA LYS A 179 -8.94 5.11 8.11
C LYS A 179 -7.66 4.34 8.37
N ASN A 180 -7.04 4.55 9.53
CA ASN A 180 -5.76 3.94 9.87
C ASN A 180 -5.89 2.54 10.48
N ASN A 181 -7.02 2.26 11.14
CA ASN A 181 -7.24 1.00 11.82
C ASN A 181 -8.14 0.07 11.00
N THR A 182 -7.53 -0.86 10.30
CA THR A 182 -8.23 -1.86 9.47
C THR A 182 -9.12 -2.83 10.24
N ARG A 183 -9.04 -2.84 11.59
CA ARG A 183 -9.93 -3.64 12.44
C ARG A 183 -11.31 -3.00 12.61
N ILE A 184 -11.39 -1.69 12.39
CA ILE A 184 -12.65 -0.95 12.48
C ILE A 184 -13.42 -1.14 11.16
N ASN A 185 -14.51 -1.88 11.25
CA ASN A 185 -15.33 -2.23 10.08
C ASN A 185 -16.39 -1.17 9.77
N TYR A 186 -15.99 0.12 9.69
CA TYR A 186 -16.87 1.23 9.40
C TYR A 186 -16.51 1.92 8.08
N LYS A 187 -17.55 2.35 7.33
CA LYS A 187 -17.45 3.18 6.13
C LYS A 187 -18.08 4.54 6.42
N PRO A 188 -17.30 5.59 6.71
CA PRO A 188 -17.83 6.94 6.90
C PRO A 188 -18.43 7.47 5.59
N MET A 189 -19.71 7.83 5.62
CA MET A 189 -20.45 8.35 4.47
C MET A 189 -20.52 9.88 4.44
N GLY A 190 -20.29 10.54 5.59
CA GLY A 190 -20.28 11.98 5.71
C GLY A 190 -20.25 12.43 7.17
N PHE A 191 -20.01 13.73 7.34
CA PHE A 191 -20.18 14.42 8.61
C PHE A 191 -21.52 15.11 8.67
N ILE A 192 -22.02 15.32 9.89
CA ILE A 192 -23.11 16.24 10.26
C ILE A 192 -22.55 17.23 11.26
N ASP A 193 -22.83 18.51 11.06
CA ASP A 193 -22.46 19.58 11.99
C ASP A 193 -23.49 20.71 11.92
N ASP A 194 -23.92 21.20 13.08
CA ASP A 194 -24.94 22.24 13.16
C ASP A 194 -24.38 23.63 12.84
N ASP A 195 -23.05 23.78 12.77
CA ASP A 195 -22.45 25.02 12.27
C ASP A 195 -22.60 25.09 10.74
N ILE A 196 -23.54 26.00 10.35
CA ILE A 196 -23.87 26.26 8.94
C ILE A 196 -22.63 26.63 8.12
N LYS A 197 -21.62 27.24 8.74
CA LYS A 197 -20.36 27.61 8.06
C LYS A 197 -19.57 26.39 7.58
N LYS A 198 -19.75 25.25 8.22
CA LYS A 198 -19.08 24.00 7.85
C LYS A 198 -19.83 23.22 6.76
N LYS A 199 -21.06 23.61 6.42
CA LYS A 199 -21.85 22.92 5.39
C LYS A 199 -21.10 22.90 4.06
N LYS A 200 -20.99 21.73 3.44
CA LYS A 200 -20.20 21.43 2.22
C LYS A 200 -18.68 21.43 2.39
N MET A 201 -18.13 21.70 3.57
CA MET A 201 -16.70 21.52 3.82
C MET A 201 -16.30 20.07 3.61
N VAL A 202 -15.03 19.88 3.23
CA VAL A 202 -14.44 18.55 3.04
C VAL A 202 -13.30 18.39 4.03
N ILE A 203 -13.42 17.41 4.93
CA ILE A 203 -12.40 17.08 5.94
C ILE A 203 -11.81 15.73 5.58
N HIS A 204 -10.52 15.67 5.25
CA HIS A 204 -9.83 14.45 4.81
C HIS A 204 -10.59 13.66 3.71
N GLY A 205 -11.21 14.37 2.75
CA GLY A 205 -11.95 13.75 1.65
C GLY A 205 -13.40 13.37 1.98
N LEU A 206 -13.89 13.61 3.21
CA LEU A 206 -15.26 13.35 3.62
C LEU A 206 -16.03 14.66 3.76
N LYS A 207 -17.21 14.77 3.15
CA LYS A 207 -18.03 15.99 3.13
C LYS A 207 -18.87 16.14 4.38
N VAL A 208 -19.11 17.39 4.82
CA VAL A 208 -20.18 17.75 5.74
C VAL A 208 -21.48 17.83 4.93
N LEU A 209 -22.40 16.92 5.20
CA LEU A 209 -23.62 16.71 4.40
C LEU A 209 -24.78 17.60 4.84
N GLY A 210 -24.85 17.96 6.11
CA GLY A 210 -25.94 18.76 6.66
C GLY A 210 -25.85 18.92 8.17
N THR A 211 -27.00 19.22 8.77
CA THR A 211 -27.21 19.40 10.20
C THR A 211 -27.90 18.20 10.85
N ARG A 212 -28.15 18.24 12.15
CA ARG A 212 -28.92 17.20 12.87
C ARG A 212 -30.28 16.90 12.25
N ASP A 213 -30.96 17.90 11.71
CA ASP A 213 -32.27 17.75 11.09
C ASP A 213 -32.25 16.93 9.82
N ASP A 214 -31.07 16.86 9.16
CA ASP A 214 -30.88 16.10 7.93
C ASP A 214 -30.61 14.59 8.19
N ILE A 215 -30.45 14.14 9.46
CA ILE A 215 -30.13 12.76 9.80
C ILE A 215 -31.12 11.78 9.17
N ALA A 216 -32.42 12.03 9.33
CA ALA A 216 -33.45 11.11 8.87
C ALA A 216 -33.46 10.92 7.34
N SER A 217 -33.24 11.99 6.59
CA SER A 217 -33.15 11.95 5.13
C SER A 217 -31.87 11.25 4.67
N LEU A 218 -30.73 11.57 5.28
CA LEU A 218 -29.43 11.01 4.93
C LEU A 218 -29.32 9.50 5.26
N VAL A 219 -29.95 9.07 6.35
CA VAL A 219 -30.02 7.66 6.72
C VAL A 219 -30.70 6.85 5.62
N LYS A 220 -31.81 7.34 5.08
CA LYS A 220 -32.55 6.68 3.99
C LYS A 220 -31.79 6.74 2.67
N GLU A 221 -31.31 7.94 2.28
CA GLU A 221 -30.62 8.17 1.01
C GLU A 221 -29.33 7.34 0.90
N LYS A 222 -28.50 7.37 1.95
CA LYS A 222 -27.16 6.74 1.96
C LYS A 222 -27.12 5.37 2.62
N ARG A 223 -28.29 4.82 3.00
CA ARG A 223 -28.43 3.51 3.65
C ARG A 223 -27.54 3.38 4.88
N ILE A 224 -27.48 4.44 5.72
CA ILE A 224 -26.68 4.46 6.94
C ILE A 224 -27.23 3.41 7.93
N LYS A 225 -26.32 2.66 8.53
CA LYS A 225 -26.66 1.64 9.54
C LYS A 225 -26.30 2.07 10.95
N LYS A 226 -25.42 3.08 11.10
CA LYS A 226 -24.98 3.52 12.42
C LYS A 226 -24.66 5.02 12.40
N VAL A 227 -24.97 5.70 13.49
CA VAL A 227 -24.55 7.08 13.76
C VAL A 227 -23.55 7.08 14.90
N ILE A 228 -22.47 7.86 14.75
CA ILE A 228 -21.45 8.00 15.80
C ILE A 228 -21.34 9.47 16.17
N ILE A 229 -21.59 9.79 17.45
CA ILE A 229 -21.45 11.12 17.99
C ILE A 229 -20.01 11.31 18.46
N SER A 230 -19.29 12.23 17.81
CA SER A 230 -17.87 12.52 18.09
C SER A 230 -17.66 13.76 18.95
N ILE A 231 -18.71 14.52 19.27
CA ILE A 231 -18.65 15.73 20.09
C ILE A 231 -18.67 15.32 21.57
N LEU A 232 -17.52 15.46 22.23
CA LEU A 232 -17.40 15.09 23.65
C LEU A 232 -18.11 16.07 24.59
N SER A 233 -18.20 17.35 24.19
CA SER A 233 -18.82 18.46 24.97
C SER A 233 -20.30 18.68 24.62
N MET A 234 -20.93 17.79 23.85
CA MET A 234 -22.34 17.89 23.50
C MET A 234 -23.21 17.71 24.78
N GLU A 235 -24.19 18.59 24.94
CA GLU A 235 -25.15 18.51 26.06
C GLU A 235 -25.97 17.22 25.99
N ASP A 236 -26.36 16.72 27.17
CA ASP A 236 -27.04 15.41 27.23
C ASP A 236 -28.42 15.46 26.55
N ASP A 237 -29.14 16.60 26.59
CA ASP A 237 -30.41 16.76 25.89
C ASP A 237 -30.27 16.67 24.37
N GLU A 238 -29.22 17.26 23.82
CA GLU A 238 -28.89 17.14 22.39
C GLU A 238 -28.53 15.71 21.98
N VAL A 239 -27.74 15.04 22.83
CA VAL A 239 -27.39 13.63 22.65
C VAL A 239 -28.64 12.76 22.66
N GLN A 240 -29.56 12.99 23.60
CA GLN A 240 -30.82 12.23 23.70
C GLN A 240 -31.72 12.46 22.47
N SER A 241 -31.75 13.68 21.93
CA SER A 241 -32.48 13.96 20.69
C SER A 241 -31.97 13.14 19.52
N ILE A 242 -30.65 13.03 19.36
CA ILE A 242 -30.04 12.19 18.30
C ILE A 242 -30.35 10.71 18.53
N TYR A 243 -30.24 10.23 19.78
CA TYR A 243 -30.62 8.84 20.12
C TYR A 243 -32.06 8.55 19.80
N LYS A 244 -32.97 9.45 20.10
CA LYS A 244 -34.41 9.32 19.79
C LYS A 244 -34.64 9.20 18.28
N THR A 245 -34.03 10.07 17.48
CA THR A 245 -34.10 10.00 16.01
C THR A 245 -33.54 8.70 15.48
N CYS A 246 -32.41 8.23 16.00
CA CYS A 246 -31.82 6.95 15.58
C CYS A 246 -32.71 5.75 15.94
N ASN A 247 -33.34 5.76 17.12
CA ASN A 247 -34.28 4.71 17.55
C ASN A 247 -35.52 4.67 16.66
N GLU A 248 -36.09 5.83 16.32
CA GLU A 248 -37.23 5.91 15.40
C GLU A 248 -36.91 5.37 14.00
N LEU A 249 -35.66 5.48 13.58
CA LEU A 249 -35.15 4.95 12.32
C LEU A 249 -34.63 3.52 12.41
N ASN A 250 -34.65 2.90 13.58
CA ASN A 250 -34.14 1.56 13.88
C ASN A 250 -32.68 1.36 13.48
N ILE A 251 -31.83 2.35 13.77
CA ILE A 251 -30.40 2.35 13.53
C ILE A 251 -29.62 2.52 14.84
N GLU A 252 -28.41 1.93 14.88
CA GLU A 252 -27.56 1.99 16.06
C GLU A 252 -26.92 3.38 16.20
N CYS A 253 -26.96 3.96 17.40
CA CYS A 253 -26.26 5.19 17.76
C CYS A 253 -25.23 4.92 18.85
N LYS A 254 -24.01 5.44 18.69
CA LYS A 254 -22.93 5.35 19.70
C LYS A 254 -22.25 6.69 19.93
N ARG A 255 -21.83 6.96 21.17
CA ARG A 255 -20.96 8.10 21.50
C ARG A 255 -19.49 7.63 21.45
N MET A 256 -18.57 8.50 21.02
CA MET A 256 -17.14 8.17 20.78
C MET A 256 -16.43 7.56 22.00
N ARG A 257 -16.77 7.95 23.24
CA ARG A 257 -16.20 7.38 24.48
C ARG A 257 -16.33 5.85 24.59
N GLN A 258 -17.32 5.27 23.91
CA GLN A 258 -17.57 3.81 23.92
C GLN A 258 -16.76 3.05 22.87
N ILE A 259 -15.99 3.77 22.01
CA ILE A 259 -15.25 3.17 20.89
C ILE A 259 -13.75 3.09 21.18
N ILE A 260 -13.24 3.95 22.07
CA ILE A 260 -11.81 4.04 22.42
C ILE A 260 -11.44 3.06 23.55
N ASP A 261 -12.43 2.55 24.29
CA ASP A 261 -12.23 1.61 25.42
C ASP A 261 -12.29 0.13 24.98
N ILE A 262 -11.95 -0.20 23.72
CA ILE A 262 -11.90 -1.59 23.24
C ILE A 262 -10.46 -2.01 22.94
#